data_35b69f536875f0d2114f304c0b2b9258
#
_entry.id   35b69f536875f0d2114f304c0b2b9258
#
_cell.length_a   1.000
_cell.length_b   1.000
_cell.length_c   1.000
_cell.angle_alpha   90.00
_cell.angle_beta   90.00
_cell.angle_gamma   90.00
#
_symmetry.space_group_name_H-M   'P 1'
#
loop_
_entity.id
_entity.type
_entity.pdbx_description
1 polymer ?
#
loop_
_entity_poly.entity_id
_entity_poly.type
_entity_poly.pdbx_seq_one_letter_code
_entity_poly.pdbx_strand_id
1 'polypeptide(L)'
;MHCPFCAANETKVVDSRLVAEGQQVRRRRECIHCHERFTTYEAAELLMPRVVKADGSRQPFDEDKLRAGIHRALEKRPVSMEEFEASINRIKHCLRAAGERELPSRQVGEEVMSELRKLDEVAYVRFASVYRSFQDINEFKEEIDRLSADHHEGTGEQ
;
A
#
# COMPACT_ATOMS: atom_id res chain seq x y z
N MET A 1 2.21 -30.54 -4.50
CA MET A 1 1.77 -30.42 -3.10
C MET A 1 1.68 -31.81 -2.53
N HIS A 2 2.30 -32.05 -1.39
CA HIS A 2 2.28 -33.38 -0.74
C HIS A 2 0.89 -33.73 -0.23
N CYS A 3 0.57 -35.03 -0.25
CA CYS A 3 -0.66 -35.53 0.35
C CYS A 3 -0.60 -35.41 1.88
N PRO A 4 -1.60 -34.81 2.55
CA PRO A 4 -1.61 -34.68 4.00
C PRO A 4 -1.83 -36.02 4.75
N PHE A 5 -2.26 -37.07 4.04
CA PHE A 5 -2.56 -38.38 4.66
C PHE A 5 -1.40 -39.37 4.55
N CYS A 6 -0.71 -39.40 3.42
CA CYS A 6 0.38 -40.37 3.19
C CYS A 6 1.72 -39.76 2.78
N ALA A 7 1.82 -38.42 2.79
CA ALA A 7 3.00 -37.63 2.43
C ALA A 7 3.54 -37.85 0.99
N ALA A 8 2.81 -38.58 0.11
CA ALA A 8 3.19 -38.75 -1.28
C ALA A 8 3.29 -37.42 -2.02
N ASN A 9 4.26 -37.27 -2.91
CA ASN A 9 4.58 -36.03 -3.58
C ASN A 9 3.56 -35.60 -4.64
N GLU A 10 2.80 -36.57 -5.18
CA GLU A 10 1.93 -36.36 -6.32
C GLU A 10 0.45 -36.35 -5.96
N THR A 11 -0.21 -35.28 -6.34
CA THR A 11 -1.65 -35.13 -6.22
C THR A 11 -2.20 -34.51 -7.51
N LYS A 12 -3.37 -34.92 -7.95
CA LYS A 12 -4.09 -34.31 -9.08
C LYS A 12 -5.21 -33.41 -8.60
N VAL A 13 -5.51 -32.34 -9.35
CA VAL A 13 -6.68 -31.48 -9.13
C VAL A 13 -7.87 -32.11 -9.84
N VAL A 14 -8.95 -32.41 -9.10
CA VAL A 14 -10.18 -33.00 -9.65
C VAL A 14 -11.30 -31.98 -9.85
N ASP A 15 -11.27 -30.87 -9.12
CA ASP A 15 -12.22 -29.75 -9.25
C ASP A 15 -11.54 -28.43 -8.84
N SER A 16 -11.92 -27.34 -9.51
CA SER A 16 -11.42 -25.99 -9.22
C SER A 16 -12.56 -24.98 -9.37
N ARG A 17 -12.77 -24.14 -8.37
CA ARG A 17 -13.84 -23.12 -8.36
C ARG A 17 -13.34 -21.84 -7.74
N LEU A 18 -13.81 -20.71 -8.28
CA LEU A 18 -13.69 -19.41 -7.61
C LEU A 18 -14.64 -19.36 -6.43
N VAL A 19 -14.14 -18.86 -5.29
CA VAL A 19 -14.89 -18.67 -4.05
C VAL A 19 -14.50 -17.31 -3.44
N ALA A 20 -15.18 -16.88 -2.39
CA ALA A 20 -14.98 -15.58 -1.76
C ALA A 20 -14.99 -14.44 -2.80
N GLU A 21 -16.08 -14.36 -3.58
CA GLU A 21 -16.29 -13.31 -4.60
C GLU A 21 -15.14 -13.19 -5.63
N GLY A 22 -14.49 -14.32 -5.93
CA GLY A 22 -13.38 -14.37 -6.88
C GLY A 22 -11.98 -14.13 -6.28
N GLN A 23 -11.91 -13.88 -4.97
CA GLN A 23 -10.63 -13.60 -4.31
C GLN A 23 -9.80 -14.85 -3.98
N GLN A 24 -10.42 -16.04 -4.05
CA GLN A 24 -9.75 -17.30 -3.76
C GLN A 24 -10.14 -18.38 -4.78
N VAL A 25 -9.22 -19.30 -5.03
CA VAL A 25 -9.47 -20.51 -5.80
C VAL A 25 -9.52 -21.68 -4.83
N ARG A 26 -10.70 -22.32 -4.72
CA ARG A 26 -10.85 -23.59 -4.01
C ARG A 26 -10.53 -24.72 -4.96
N ARG A 27 -9.58 -25.60 -4.61
CA ARG A 27 -9.23 -26.79 -5.40
C ARG A 27 -9.48 -28.05 -4.59
N ARG A 28 -10.23 -28.99 -5.18
CA ARG A 28 -10.35 -30.35 -4.66
C ARG A 28 -9.27 -31.20 -5.29
N ARG A 29 -8.44 -31.81 -4.46
CA ARG A 29 -7.31 -32.65 -4.88
C ARG A 29 -7.55 -34.09 -4.48
N GLU A 30 -6.95 -35.01 -5.26
CA GLU A 30 -6.93 -36.43 -4.96
C GLU A 30 -5.47 -36.92 -5.01
N CYS A 31 -5.06 -37.64 -4.00
CA CYS A 31 -3.75 -38.31 -3.98
C CYS A 31 -3.73 -39.45 -4.98
N ILE A 32 -2.70 -39.55 -5.81
CA ILE A 32 -2.54 -40.65 -6.78
C ILE A 32 -2.20 -41.94 -6.06
N HIS A 33 -1.58 -41.89 -4.90
CA HIS A 33 -1.10 -43.06 -4.16
C HIS A 33 -2.15 -43.64 -3.20
N CYS A 34 -2.75 -42.85 -2.31
CA CYS A 34 -3.71 -43.35 -1.33
C CYS A 34 -5.18 -43.07 -1.70
N HIS A 35 -5.45 -42.36 -2.81
CA HIS A 35 -6.77 -41.99 -3.32
C HIS A 35 -7.62 -41.11 -2.39
N GLU A 36 -7.06 -40.68 -1.27
CA GLU A 36 -7.73 -39.74 -0.37
C GLU A 36 -7.88 -38.36 -1.01
N ARG A 37 -9.03 -37.71 -0.71
CA ARG A 37 -9.38 -36.39 -1.25
C ARG A 37 -9.29 -35.32 -0.19
N PHE A 38 -8.68 -34.21 -0.55
CA PHE A 38 -8.57 -33.03 0.32
C PHE A 38 -8.79 -31.75 -0.48
N THR A 39 -9.08 -30.68 0.24
CA THR A 39 -9.34 -29.36 -0.33
C THR A 39 -8.18 -28.40 0.01
N THR A 40 -7.77 -27.61 -0.97
CA THR A 40 -6.82 -26.53 -0.80
C THR A 40 -7.42 -25.22 -1.27
N TYR A 41 -6.95 -24.12 -0.70
CA TYR A 41 -7.31 -22.79 -1.12
C TYR A 41 -6.06 -22.07 -1.60
N GLU A 42 -6.16 -21.39 -2.73
CA GLU A 42 -5.17 -20.44 -3.21
C GLU A 42 -5.75 -19.05 -3.04
N ALA A 43 -5.03 -18.17 -2.36
CA ALA A 43 -5.35 -16.77 -2.22
C ALA A 43 -4.12 -15.95 -2.58
N ALA A 44 -4.31 -14.74 -3.14
CA ALA A 44 -3.21 -13.83 -3.34
C ALA A 44 -2.71 -13.34 -1.97
N GLU A 45 -1.46 -13.61 -1.65
CA GLU A 45 -0.82 -13.07 -0.44
C GLU A 45 -0.24 -11.70 -0.77
N LEU A 46 -1.00 -10.67 -0.45
CA LEU A 46 -0.59 -9.27 -0.66
C LEU A 46 0.20 -8.77 0.55
N LEU A 47 1.44 -9.19 0.66
CA LEU A 47 2.33 -8.72 1.72
C LEU A 47 2.71 -7.26 1.48
N MET A 48 2.69 -6.47 2.57
CA MET A 48 3.29 -5.14 2.55
C MET A 48 4.82 -5.26 2.64
N PRO A 49 5.56 -4.43 1.88
CA PRO A 49 7.02 -4.41 1.97
C PRO A 49 7.49 -3.97 3.36
N ARG A 50 8.67 -4.42 3.77
CA ARG A 50 9.32 -3.90 4.98
C ARG A 50 9.86 -2.50 4.70
N VAL A 51 9.86 -1.65 5.71
CA VAL A 51 10.35 -0.28 5.61
C VAL A 51 11.79 -0.21 6.13
N VAL A 52 12.71 0.24 5.26
CA VAL A 52 14.11 0.49 5.61
C VAL A 52 14.24 1.95 6.04
N LYS A 53 14.68 2.18 7.26
CA LYS A 53 14.92 3.51 7.84
C LYS A 53 16.24 4.11 7.36
N ALA A 54 16.43 5.41 7.59
CA ALA A 54 17.67 6.11 7.24
C ALA A 54 18.92 5.52 7.95
N ASP A 55 18.76 4.93 9.14
CA ASP A 55 19.81 4.24 9.89
C ASP A 55 20.07 2.79 9.40
N GLY A 56 19.37 2.35 8.34
CA GLY A 56 19.45 1.01 7.78
C GLY A 56 18.61 -0.05 8.52
N SER A 57 17.94 0.30 9.59
CA SER A 57 17.06 -0.63 10.31
C SER A 57 15.83 -1.00 9.47
N ARG A 58 15.37 -2.24 9.60
CA ARG A 58 14.24 -2.81 8.87
C ARG A 58 13.07 -3.05 9.80
N GLN A 59 11.94 -2.43 9.50
CA GLN A 59 10.72 -2.55 10.28
C GLN A 59 9.57 -3.06 9.41
N PRO A 60 8.60 -3.79 9.97
CA PRO A 60 7.36 -4.06 9.26
C PRO A 60 6.67 -2.75 8.85
N PHE A 61 5.93 -2.77 7.75
CA PHE A 61 5.06 -1.65 7.42
C PHE A 61 3.99 -1.49 8.52
N ASP A 62 3.85 -0.28 9.01
CA ASP A 62 2.95 0.08 10.10
C ASP A 62 1.83 0.97 9.54
N GLU A 63 0.65 0.38 9.33
CA GLU A 63 -0.51 1.10 8.80
C GLU A 63 -1.05 2.12 9.80
N ASP A 64 -1.00 1.84 11.10
CA ASP A 64 -1.50 2.76 12.12
C ASP A 64 -0.65 4.03 12.14
N LYS A 65 0.65 3.89 11.95
CA LYS A 65 1.57 5.02 11.82
C LYS A 65 1.30 5.85 10.56
N LEU A 66 1.03 5.19 9.44
CA LEU A 66 0.64 5.86 8.19
C LEU A 66 -0.65 6.66 8.41
N ARG A 67 -1.69 6.03 8.96
CA ARG A 67 -2.98 6.64 9.27
C ARG A 67 -2.85 7.86 10.20
N ALA A 68 -2.10 7.70 11.28
CA ALA A 68 -1.87 8.77 12.25
C ALA A 68 -1.15 9.98 11.60
N GLY A 69 -0.19 9.74 10.72
CA GLY A 69 0.53 10.80 10.00
C GLY A 69 -0.40 11.59 9.07
N ILE A 70 -1.19 10.92 8.26
CA ILE A 70 -2.13 11.55 7.32
C ILE A 70 -3.26 12.24 8.09
N HIS A 71 -3.82 11.59 9.11
CA HIS A 71 -4.87 12.18 9.94
C HIS A 71 -4.42 13.49 10.60
N ARG A 72 -3.20 13.54 11.12
CA ARG A 72 -2.64 14.77 11.71
C ARG A 72 -2.50 15.89 10.67
N ALA A 73 -2.09 15.57 9.46
CA ALA A 73 -1.98 16.55 8.38
C ALA A 73 -3.35 17.10 7.97
N LEU A 74 -4.38 16.23 7.94
CA LEU A 74 -5.76 16.56 7.57
C LEU A 74 -6.59 17.17 8.72
N GLU A 75 -6.03 17.34 9.91
CA GLU A 75 -6.78 17.88 11.06
C GLU A 75 -7.43 19.22 10.72
N LYS A 76 -8.74 19.34 10.96
CA LYS A 76 -9.58 20.52 10.64
C LYS A 76 -9.62 20.87 9.13
N ARG A 77 -9.36 19.91 8.25
CA ARG A 77 -9.55 20.07 6.82
C ARG A 77 -10.86 19.42 6.35
N PRO A 78 -11.52 19.98 5.32
CA PRO A 78 -12.81 19.50 4.83
C PRO A 78 -12.65 18.26 3.92
N VAL A 79 -11.96 17.23 4.40
CA VAL A 79 -11.77 15.97 3.71
C VAL A 79 -12.65 14.92 4.40
N SER A 80 -13.44 14.22 3.62
CA SER A 80 -14.35 13.18 4.12
C SER A 80 -13.59 11.94 4.60
N MET A 81 -14.20 11.16 5.49
CA MET A 81 -13.62 9.89 5.93
C MET A 81 -13.48 8.90 4.77
N GLU A 82 -14.36 8.95 3.79
CA GLU A 82 -14.30 8.12 2.60
C GLU A 82 -13.06 8.44 1.75
N GLU A 83 -12.78 9.71 1.50
CA GLU A 83 -11.58 10.18 0.79
C GLU A 83 -10.30 9.81 1.55
N PHE A 84 -10.32 9.96 2.88
CA PHE A 84 -9.21 9.54 3.74
C PHE A 84 -8.93 8.03 3.58
N GLU A 85 -9.94 7.17 3.70
CA GLU A 85 -9.78 5.72 3.53
C GLU A 85 -9.33 5.34 2.12
N ALA A 86 -9.89 6.00 1.11
CA ALA A 86 -9.49 5.79 -0.28
C ALA A 86 -8.01 6.15 -0.50
N SER A 87 -7.52 7.22 0.11
CA SER A 87 -6.10 7.62 0.03
C SER A 87 -5.17 6.60 0.67
N ILE A 88 -5.51 6.09 1.85
CA ILE A 88 -4.77 5.01 2.53
C ILE A 88 -4.67 3.78 1.62
N ASN A 89 -5.78 3.40 1.00
CA ASN A 89 -5.82 2.23 0.12
C ASN A 89 -4.99 2.44 -1.15
N ARG A 90 -5.00 3.64 -1.75
CA ARG A 90 -4.15 3.97 -2.91
C ARG A 90 -2.67 3.90 -2.56
N ILE A 91 -2.25 4.49 -1.44
CA ILE A 91 -0.86 4.41 -0.97
C ILE A 91 -0.44 2.94 -0.78
N LYS A 92 -1.25 2.15 -0.07
CA LYS A 92 -0.98 0.72 0.14
C LYS A 92 -0.89 -0.05 -1.19
N HIS A 93 -1.74 0.30 -2.15
CA HIS A 93 -1.71 -0.30 -3.48
C HIS A 93 -0.40 0.04 -4.21
N CYS A 94 0.01 1.31 -4.25
CA CYS A 94 1.27 1.74 -4.88
C CYS A 94 2.48 1.04 -4.25
N LEU A 95 2.55 0.97 -2.91
CA LEU A 95 3.66 0.32 -2.21
C LEU A 95 3.73 -1.19 -2.50
N ARG A 96 2.59 -1.88 -2.67
CA ARG A 96 2.56 -3.30 -3.06
C ARG A 96 2.91 -3.49 -4.54
N ALA A 97 2.42 -2.61 -5.40
CA ALA A 97 2.64 -2.66 -6.84
C ALA A 97 4.12 -2.45 -7.23
N ALA A 98 4.92 -1.84 -6.35
CA ALA A 98 6.37 -1.75 -6.53
C ALA A 98 7.05 -3.13 -6.62
N GLY A 99 6.40 -4.20 -6.12
CA GLY A 99 6.90 -5.58 -6.20
C GLY A 99 8.13 -5.87 -5.35
N GLU A 100 8.59 -4.88 -4.59
CA GLU A 100 9.78 -4.97 -3.76
C GLU A 100 9.44 -5.55 -2.38
N ARG A 101 10.36 -6.34 -1.81
CA ARG A 101 10.22 -6.86 -0.44
C ARG A 101 10.53 -5.83 0.62
N GLU A 102 11.34 -4.84 0.27
CA GLU A 102 11.80 -3.77 1.15
C GLU A 102 11.74 -2.43 0.41
N LEU A 103 11.22 -1.40 1.06
CA LEU A 103 11.16 -0.05 0.51
C LEU A 103 11.80 0.95 1.48
N PRO A 104 12.56 1.94 0.99
CA PRO A 104 13.06 3.04 1.81
C PRO A 104 11.89 3.81 2.44
N SER A 105 12.03 4.23 3.70
CA SER A 105 11.04 5.07 4.38
C SER A 105 10.76 6.38 3.62
N ARG A 106 11.74 6.88 2.89
CA ARG A 106 11.60 8.03 2.01
C ARG A 106 10.55 7.80 0.92
N GLN A 107 10.56 6.65 0.27
CA GLN A 107 9.57 6.33 -0.77
C GLN A 107 8.14 6.29 -0.21
N VAL A 108 7.98 5.73 1.00
CA VAL A 108 6.67 5.76 1.69
C VAL A 108 6.21 7.19 1.92
N GLY A 109 7.10 8.08 2.35
CA GLY A 109 6.78 9.49 2.56
C GLY A 109 6.45 10.24 1.27
N GLU A 110 7.13 9.94 0.17
CA GLU A 110 6.86 10.51 -1.15
C GLU A 110 5.46 10.10 -1.65
N GLU A 111 5.05 8.85 -1.46
CA GLU A 111 3.68 8.40 -1.78
C GLU A 111 2.63 9.12 -0.94
N VAL A 112 2.89 9.31 0.36
CA VAL A 112 2.00 10.08 1.24
C VAL A 112 1.87 11.53 0.76
N MET A 113 2.97 12.17 0.42
CA MET A 113 2.96 13.54 -0.11
C MET A 113 2.21 13.64 -1.42
N SER A 114 2.40 12.69 -2.34
CA SER A 114 1.67 12.63 -3.62
C SER A 114 0.15 12.53 -3.42
N GLU A 115 -0.30 11.73 -2.46
CA GLU A 115 -1.73 11.61 -2.17
C GLU A 115 -2.29 12.82 -1.43
N LEU A 116 -1.57 13.38 -0.45
CA LEU A 116 -2.00 14.58 0.26
C LEU A 116 -2.14 15.79 -0.67
N ARG A 117 -1.25 15.92 -1.65
CA ARG A 117 -1.33 16.97 -2.67
C ARG A 117 -2.63 16.93 -3.47
N LYS A 118 -3.15 15.74 -3.76
CA LYS A 118 -4.43 15.54 -4.46
C LYS A 118 -5.63 15.84 -3.57
N LEU A 119 -5.50 15.59 -2.25
CA LEU A 119 -6.59 15.73 -1.30
C LEU A 119 -6.74 17.17 -0.79
N ASP A 120 -5.64 17.77 -0.33
CA ASP A 120 -5.65 19.07 0.32
C ASP A 120 -4.22 19.64 0.41
N GLU A 121 -4.00 20.78 -0.20
CA GLU A 121 -2.68 21.43 -0.26
C GLU A 121 -2.14 21.85 1.08
N VAL A 122 -3.02 22.30 1.99
CA VAL A 122 -2.61 22.69 3.35
C VAL A 122 -2.14 21.46 4.13
N ALA A 123 -2.82 20.34 3.97
CA ALA A 123 -2.39 19.08 4.56
C ALA A 123 -1.05 18.59 3.97
N TYR A 124 -0.86 18.76 2.66
CA TYR A 124 0.42 18.50 2.02
C TYR A 124 1.55 19.32 2.67
N VAL A 125 1.38 20.65 2.77
CA VAL A 125 2.40 21.55 3.33
C VAL A 125 2.71 21.20 4.79
N ARG A 126 1.68 20.88 5.59
CA ARG A 126 1.85 20.43 6.99
C ARG A 126 2.68 19.15 7.08
N PHE A 127 2.39 18.17 6.23
CA PHE A 127 3.13 16.92 6.21
C PHE A 127 4.57 17.13 5.73
N ALA A 128 4.75 17.89 4.64
CA ALA A 128 6.05 18.21 4.07
C ALA A 128 6.93 18.96 5.08
N SER A 129 6.39 19.85 5.88
CA SER A 129 7.14 20.61 6.90
C SER A 129 7.82 19.70 7.94
N VAL A 130 7.18 18.59 8.29
CA VAL A 130 7.74 17.60 9.23
C VAL A 130 8.62 16.58 8.51
N TYR A 131 8.18 16.14 7.33
CA TYR A 131 8.84 15.07 6.60
C TYR A 131 10.16 15.51 5.95
N ARG A 132 10.20 16.70 5.31
CA ARG A 132 11.38 17.25 4.65
C ARG A 132 12.34 17.94 5.61
N SER A 133 11.91 18.23 6.84
CA SER A 133 12.72 18.90 7.86
C SER A 133 13.40 20.17 7.32
N PHE A 134 12.60 21.10 6.77
CA PHE A 134 13.10 22.36 6.20
C PHE A 134 14.08 23.04 7.15
N GLN A 135 15.21 23.47 6.63
CA GLN A 135 16.29 24.10 7.40
C GLN A 135 16.00 25.58 7.64
N ASP A 136 15.32 26.23 6.71
CA ASP A 136 14.96 27.64 6.80
C ASP A 136 13.62 27.97 6.12
N ILE A 137 13.19 29.22 6.24
CA ILE A 137 11.92 29.72 5.71
C ILE A 137 11.93 29.81 4.17
N ASN A 138 13.09 29.87 3.54
CA ASN A 138 13.20 29.99 2.09
C ASN A 138 12.90 28.63 1.43
N GLU A 139 13.44 27.53 1.96
CA GLU A 139 13.10 26.18 1.50
C GLU A 139 11.60 25.89 1.60
N PHE A 140 10.96 26.36 2.69
CA PHE A 140 9.53 26.23 2.87
C PHE A 140 8.74 27.07 1.84
N LYS A 141 9.20 28.30 1.57
CA LYS A 141 8.59 29.18 0.57
C LYS A 141 8.72 28.62 -0.85
N GLU A 142 9.88 28.10 -1.22
CA GLU A 142 10.09 27.45 -2.52
C GLU A 142 9.14 26.27 -2.73
N GLU A 143 8.83 25.50 -1.69
CA GLU A 143 7.89 24.40 -1.79
C GLU A 143 6.45 24.89 -2.02
N ILE A 144 6.05 26.00 -1.38
CA ILE A 144 4.75 26.64 -1.62
C ILE A 144 4.69 27.21 -3.04
N ASP A 145 5.75 27.87 -3.51
CA ASP A 145 5.80 28.44 -4.87
C ASP A 145 5.70 27.33 -5.93
N ARG A 146 6.30 26.16 -5.72
CA ARG A 146 6.16 24.98 -6.59
C ARG A 146 4.71 24.49 -6.66
N LEU A 147 4.02 24.41 -5.51
CA LEU A 147 2.60 24.03 -5.48
C LEU A 147 1.75 25.00 -6.29
N SER A 148 2.01 26.30 -6.16
CA SER A 148 1.27 27.34 -6.87
C SER A 148 1.51 27.32 -8.38
N ALA A 149 2.73 26.98 -8.85
CA ALA A 149 3.08 26.89 -10.26
C ALA A 149 2.38 25.73 -10.96
N ASP A 150 2.30 24.57 -10.33
CA ASP A 150 1.65 23.37 -10.91
C ASP A 150 0.13 23.53 -11.09
N HIS A 151 -0.52 24.46 -10.36
CA HIS A 151 -1.93 24.79 -10.56
C HIS A 151 -2.21 25.60 -11.84
N HIS A 152 -1.24 26.33 -12.33
CA HIS A 152 -1.42 27.15 -13.55
C HIS A 152 -1.32 26.33 -14.83
N GLU A 153 -0.66 25.16 -14.81
CA GLU A 153 -0.56 24.29 -15.99
C GLU A 153 -1.79 23.38 -16.19
N GLY A 154 -2.59 23.15 -15.15
CA GLY A 154 -3.78 22.28 -15.21
C GLY A 154 -5.07 22.91 -15.72
N THR A 155 -5.13 24.23 -15.96
CA THR A 155 -6.35 24.95 -16.37
C THR A 155 -6.37 25.38 -17.84
N GLY A 156 -5.48 24.88 -18.66
CA GLY A 156 -5.26 25.31 -20.04
C GLY A 156 -5.71 24.36 -21.15
N GLU A 157 -6.74 23.49 -20.94
CA GLU A 157 -7.40 22.79 -22.05
C GLU A 157 -8.90 22.62 -21.78
N GLN A 158 -9.69 23.53 -22.32
CA GLN A 158 -11.08 23.35 -22.68
C GLN A 158 -11.23 23.59 -24.18
#